data_dde71942c5560e6f5934ea6f9d4de6f9
#
_entry.id   dde71942c5560e6f5934ea6f9d4de6f9
#
_cell.length_a   1.000
_cell.length_b   1.000
_cell.length_c   1.000
_cell.angle_alpha   90.00
_cell.angle_beta   90.00
_cell.angle_gamma   90.00
#
_symmetry.space_group_name_H-M   'P 1'
#
loop_
_entity.id
_entity.type
_entity.pdbx_description
1 polymer ?
#
loop_
_entity_poly.entity_id
_entity_poly.type
_entity_poly.pdbx_seq_one_letter_code
_entity_poly.pdbx_strand_id
1 'polypeptide(L)'
;MVKAYEHKLRCKLHLFPTNGCGAIEKLLLECAKITYGELFTDALKYRECISDEKYEKLRKECWAKAKDIQEFYADKVQFGAISTVLKPDKPVRFSIKDKLIRTGYKDLYMEIEEFKMLYDFLQNNLEQDVD
;
A
#
# COMPACT_ATOMS: atom_id res chain seq x y z
N MET A 1 -26.00 27.65 5.48
CA MET A 1 -25.34 26.67 6.38
C MET A 1 -24.02 26.18 5.86
N VAL A 2 -23.89 25.88 4.58
CA VAL A 2 -22.63 25.41 3.95
C VAL A 2 -21.54 26.49 4.02
N LYS A 3 -21.84 27.75 3.75
CA LYS A 3 -20.89 28.86 3.82
C LYS A 3 -20.30 29.10 5.21
N ALA A 4 -21.08 28.90 6.26
CA ALA A 4 -20.60 29.06 7.64
C ALA A 4 -19.63 27.97 8.06
N TYR A 5 -19.74 26.76 7.47
CA TYR A 5 -18.79 25.68 7.67
C TYR A 5 -17.51 25.88 6.87
N GLU A 6 -17.57 26.45 5.68
CA GLU A 6 -16.42 26.76 4.85
C GLU A 6 -15.43 27.69 5.52
N HIS A 7 -15.89 28.60 6.39
CA HIS A 7 -15.02 29.50 7.15
C HIS A 7 -14.31 28.82 8.34
N LYS A 8 -14.85 27.68 8.83
CA LYS A 8 -14.31 26.99 10.01
C LYS A 8 -13.54 25.71 9.69
N LEU A 9 -13.87 25.07 8.57
CA LEU A 9 -13.25 23.81 8.14
C LEU A 9 -12.42 24.04 6.88
N ARG A 10 -11.10 24.06 7.05
CA ARG A 10 -10.17 24.03 5.93
C ARG A 10 -9.78 22.59 5.68
N CYS A 11 -10.34 22.00 4.61
CA CYS A 11 -10.00 20.65 4.19
C CYS A 11 -9.06 20.72 2.99
N LYS A 12 -7.93 20.04 3.09
CA LYS A 12 -7.03 19.81 1.98
C LYS A 12 -6.97 18.32 1.73
N LEU A 13 -6.92 17.94 0.45
CA LEU A 13 -6.98 16.56 0.02
C LEU A 13 -5.63 16.13 -0.55
N HIS A 14 -5.10 15.02 -0.06
CA HIS A 14 -3.98 14.33 -0.66
C HIS A 14 -4.46 12.97 -1.17
N LEU A 15 -4.29 12.73 -2.47
CA LEU A 15 -4.64 11.45 -3.09
C LEU A 15 -3.47 10.47 -2.96
N PHE A 16 -3.77 9.25 -2.53
CA PHE A 16 -2.77 8.23 -2.26
C PHE A 16 -3.22 6.87 -2.83
N PRO A 17 -2.47 6.25 -3.75
CA PRO A 17 -1.21 6.73 -4.33
C PRO A 17 -1.39 7.93 -5.25
N THR A 18 -0.40 8.82 -5.24
CA THR A 18 -0.48 10.12 -5.93
C THR A 18 -0.51 9.99 -7.45
N ASN A 19 0.16 8.98 -7.99
CA ASN A 19 0.18 8.71 -9.43
C ASN A 19 -1.14 8.10 -9.95
N GLY A 20 -2.11 7.87 -9.07
CA GLY A 20 -3.44 7.41 -9.45
C GLY A 20 -3.55 5.98 -9.96
N CYS A 21 -2.46 5.24 -9.94
CA CYS A 21 -2.42 3.90 -10.51
C CYS A 21 -2.24 2.83 -9.44
N GLY A 22 -3.08 1.81 -9.50
CA GLY A 22 -2.93 0.60 -8.71
C GLY A 22 -3.61 0.63 -7.34
N ALA A 23 -3.63 -0.52 -6.73
CA ALA A 23 -4.12 -0.71 -5.37
C ALA A 23 -3.03 -0.38 -4.36
N ILE A 24 -3.43 -0.22 -3.11
CA ILE A 24 -2.51 0.04 -1.99
C ILE A 24 -1.42 -1.04 -1.85
N GLU A 25 -1.72 -2.26 -2.26
CA GLU A 25 -0.78 -3.38 -2.21
C GLU A 25 0.50 -3.11 -3.01
N LYS A 26 0.42 -2.41 -4.13
CA LYS A 26 1.61 -2.02 -4.90
C LYS A 26 2.58 -1.19 -4.06
N LEU A 27 2.07 -0.22 -3.35
CA LEU A 27 2.87 0.61 -2.44
C LEU A 27 3.44 -0.20 -1.29
N LEU A 28 2.63 -1.09 -0.71
CA LEU A 28 3.07 -1.95 0.38
C LEU A 28 4.16 -2.94 -0.06
N LEU A 29 4.12 -3.40 -1.31
CA LEU A 29 5.18 -4.21 -1.89
C LEU A 29 6.47 -3.43 -2.08
N GLU A 30 6.41 -2.16 -2.46
CA GLU A 30 7.59 -1.29 -2.49
C GLU A 30 8.21 -1.13 -1.10
N CYS A 31 7.36 -0.94 -0.09
CA CYS A 31 7.81 -0.89 1.30
C CYS A 31 8.51 -2.19 1.71
N ALA A 32 7.93 -3.34 1.38
CA ALA A 32 8.48 -4.65 1.71
C ALA A 32 9.82 -4.89 1.00
N LYS A 33 9.95 -4.44 -0.24
CA LYS A 33 11.18 -4.55 -1.01
C LYS A 33 12.35 -3.83 -0.33
N ILE A 34 12.09 -2.67 0.26
CA ILE A 34 13.09 -1.88 0.95
C ILE A 34 13.39 -2.47 2.33
N THR A 35 12.37 -2.79 3.10
CA THR A 35 12.51 -3.22 4.50
C THR A 35 12.85 -4.69 4.66
N TYR A 36 12.32 -5.55 3.78
CA TYR A 36 12.47 -7.01 3.83
C TYR A 36 12.72 -7.57 2.42
N GLY A 37 13.83 -7.16 1.79
CA GLY A 37 14.12 -7.46 0.40
C GLY A 37 14.18 -8.95 0.06
N GLU A 38 14.74 -9.78 0.94
CA GLU A 38 14.79 -11.24 0.74
C GLU A 38 13.39 -11.85 0.76
N LEU A 39 12.59 -11.48 1.74
CA LEU A 39 11.20 -11.95 1.86
C LEU A 39 10.35 -11.48 0.68
N PHE A 40 10.57 -10.25 0.22
CA PHE A 40 9.93 -9.75 -0.99
C PHE A 40 10.25 -10.64 -2.20
N THR A 41 11.53 -11.01 -2.37
CA THR A 41 11.98 -11.85 -3.47
C THR A 41 11.39 -13.25 -3.40
N ASP A 42 11.33 -13.84 -2.20
CA ASP A 42 10.73 -15.16 -2.02
C ASP A 42 9.23 -15.17 -2.29
N ALA A 43 8.55 -14.13 -1.85
CA ALA A 43 7.12 -13.97 -2.13
C ALA A 43 6.85 -13.72 -3.62
N LEU A 44 7.76 -13.03 -4.32
CA LEU A 44 7.68 -12.84 -5.76
C LEU A 44 7.80 -14.17 -6.50
N LYS A 45 8.72 -15.03 -6.09
CA LYS A 45 8.85 -16.39 -6.66
C LYS A 45 7.57 -17.20 -6.48
N TYR A 46 6.97 -17.13 -5.29
CA TYR A 46 5.68 -17.78 -5.04
C TYR A 46 4.59 -17.27 -5.97
N ARG A 47 4.48 -15.95 -6.11
CA ARG A 47 3.54 -15.32 -7.04
C ARG A 47 3.74 -15.80 -8.47
N GLU A 48 4.97 -15.87 -8.93
CA GLU A 48 5.33 -16.28 -10.30
C GLU A 48 5.14 -17.77 -10.55
N CYS A 49 5.15 -18.61 -9.51
CA CYS A 49 4.84 -20.03 -9.62
C CYS A 49 3.37 -20.31 -9.99
N ILE A 50 2.50 -19.33 -9.78
CA ILE A 50 1.08 -19.45 -10.15
C ILE A 50 0.93 -18.99 -11.60
N SER A 51 0.58 -19.89 -12.51
CA SER A 51 0.41 -19.56 -13.92
C SER A 51 -0.76 -18.60 -14.17
N ASP A 52 -0.69 -17.86 -15.26
CA ASP A 52 -1.78 -16.95 -15.66
C ASP A 52 -3.10 -17.70 -15.87
N GLU A 53 -3.04 -18.91 -16.42
CA GLU A 53 -4.21 -19.77 -16.59
C GLU A 53 -4.85 -20.13 -15.24
N LYS A 54 -4.03 -20.42 -14.24
CA LYS A 54 -4.48 -20.72 -12.88
C LYS A 54 -5.13 -19.50 -12.22
N TYR A 55 -4.53 -18.33 -12.37
CA TYR A 55 -5.12 -17.08 -11.89
C TYR A 55 -6.47 -16.83 -12.55
N GLU A 56 -6.57 -17.01 -13.87
CA GLU A 56 -7.81 -16.79 -14.60
C GLU A 56 -8.92 -17.77 -14.17
N LYS A 57 -8.57 -19.04 -13.95
CA LYS A 57 -9.49 -20.03 -13.43
C LYS A 57 -10.00 -19.66 -12.05
N LEU A 58 -9.10 -19.31 -11.13
CA LEU A 58 -9.44 -18.91 -9.76
C LEU A 58 -10.27 -17.62 -9.74
N ARG A 59 -9.97 -16.69 -10.64
CA ARG A 59 -10.76 -15.47 -10.79
C ARG A 59 -12.20 -15.77 -11.09
N LYS A 60 -12.45 -16.69 -12.00
CA LYS A 60 -13.82 -17.11 -12.36
C LYS A 60 -14.53 -17.89 -11.25
N GLU A 61 -13.81 -18.79 -10.59
CA GLU A 61 -14.38 -19.70 -9.61
C GLU A 61 -14.53 -19.09 -8.22
N CYS A 62 -13.52 -18.34 -7.78
CA CYS A 62 -13.40 -17.87 -6.40
C CYS A 62 -13.64 -16.38 -6.24
N TRP A 63 -13.41 -15.58 -7.29
CA TRP A 63 -13.49 -14.13 -7.23
C TRP A 63 -14.65 -13.60 -8.07
N ALA A 64 -15.84 -14.16 -7.86
CA ALA A 64 -17.02 -13.94 -8.71
C ALA A 64 -17.40 -12.47 -8.96
N LYS A 65 -16.97 -11.56 -8.10
CA LYS A 65 -17.19 -10.12 -8.27
C LYS A 65 -15.96 -9.35 -8.74
N ALA A 66 -14.89 -10.07 -9.06
CA ALA A 66 -13.64 -9.45 -9.45
C ALA A 66 -13.73 -8.87 -10.87
N LYS A 67 -13.78 -7.56 -10.93
CA LYS A 67 -13.72 -6.81 -12.18
C LYS A 67 -12.33 -6.26 -12.45
N ASP A 68 -11.42 -6.46 -11.50
CA ASP A 68 -10.10 -5.86 -11.51
C ASP A 68 -9.11 -6.65 -12.36
N ILE A 69 -8.01 -5.99 -12.67
CA ILE A 69 -6.90 -6.54 -13.43
C ILE A 69 -6.25 -7.67 -12.62
N GLN A 70 -5.91 -8.75 -13.28
CA GLN A 70 -5.23 -9.91 -12.69
C GLN A 70 -3.98 -9.52 -11.88
N GLU A 71 -3.25 -8.52 -12.34
CA GLU A 71 -2.07 -8.00 -11.65
C GLU A 71 -2.36 -7.57 -10.21
N PHE A 72 -3.53 -6.97 -9.95
CA PHE A 72 -3.89 -6.56 -8.58
C PHE A 72 -4.08 -7.76 -7.65
N TYR A 73 -4.63 -8.87 -8.17
CA TYR A 73 -4.74 -10.09 -7.37
C TYR A 73 -3.40 -10.74 -7.11
N ALA A 74 -2.51 -10.71 -8.10
CA ALA A 74 -1.14 -11.18 -7.92
C ALA A 74 -0.38 -10.34 -6.87
N ASP A 75 -0.58 -9.03 -6.85
CA ASP A 75 -0.04 -8.15 -5.81
C ASP A 75 -0.58 -8.52 -4.42
N LYS A 76 -1.87 -8.81 -4.31
CA LYS A 76 -2.49 -9.27 -3.06
C LYS A 76 -1.93 -10.62 -2.59
N VAL A 77 -1.71 -11.54 -3.49
CA VAL A 77 -1.09 -12.85 -3.18
C VAL A 77 0.32 -12.66 -2.65
N GLN A 78 1.13 -11.88 -3.32
CA GLN A 78 2.50 -11.60 -2.90
C GLN A 78 2.55 -10.89 -1.56
N PHE A 79 1.76 -9.85 -1.38
CA PHE A 79 1.71 -9.10 -0.13
C PHE A 79 1.12 -9.94 1.01
N GLY A 80 0.11 -10.76 0.73
CA GLY A 80 -0.47 -11.70 1.70
C GLY A 80 0.57 -12.70 2.21
N ALA A 81 1.40 -13.24 1.34
CA ALA A 81 2.50 -14.13 1.73
C ALA A 81 3.49 -13.41 2.66
N ILE A 82 3.91 -12.20 2.30
CA ILE A 82 4.82 -11.39 3.12
C ILE A 82 4.22 -11.13 4.50
N SER A 83 3.00 -10.64 4.55
CA SER A 83 2.34 -10.25 5.81
C SER A 83 2.12 -11.44 6.74
N THR A 84 1.81 -12.61 6.20
CA THR A 84 1.65 -13.85 6.97
C THR A 84 2.96 -14.30 7.61
N VAL A 85 4.07 -14.19 6.89
CA VAL A 85 5.39 -14.51 7.44
C VAL A 85 5.81 -13.52 8.53
N LEU A 86 5.54 -12.23 8.34
CA LEU A 86 5.94 -11.19 9.30
C LEU A 86 5.17 -11.29 10.62
N LYS A 87 3.87 -11.59 10.56
CA LYS A 87 3.01 -11.72 11.73
C LYS A 87 1.94 -12.81 11.50
N PRO A 88 2.31 -14.09 11.62
CA PRO A 88 1.40 -15.19 11.29
C PRO A 88 0.16 -15.30 12.19
N ASP A 89 0.25 -14.78 13.39
CA ASP A 89 -0.81 -14.83 14.40
C ASP A 89 -1.69 -13.58 14.48
N LYS A 90 -1.45 -12.60 13.57
CA LYS A 90 -2.14 -11.31 13.61
C LYS A 90 -2.75 -10.94 12.26
N PRO A 91 -3.80 -10.09 12.25
CA PRO A 91 -4.30 -9.52 11.01
C PRO A 91 -3.25 -8.72 10.24
N VAL A 92 -3.42 -8.65 8.92
CA VAL A 92 -2.49 -7.98 7.99
C VAL A 92 -2.11 -6.56 8.42
N ARG A 93 -3.04 -5.82 9.00
CA ARG A 93 -2.80 -4.44 9.47
C ARG A 93 -1.63 -4.33 10.45
N PHE A 94 -1.37 -5.36 11.26
CA PHE A 94 -0.25 -5.37 12.20
C PHE A 94 1.09 -5.54 11.49
N SER A 95 1.12 -6.33 10.43
CA SER A 95 2.32 -6.45 9.59
C SER A 95 2.69 -5.13 8.96
N ILE A 96 1.70 -4.40 8.45
CA ILE A 96 1.90 -3.07 7.86
C ILE A 96 2.45 -2.10 8.92
N LYS A 97 1.72 -1.91 10.00
CA LYS A 97 2.06 -0.94 11.03
C LYS A 97 3.38 -1.25 11.74
N ASP A 98 3.48 -2.45 12.30
CA ASP A 98 4.57 -2.77 13.22
C ASP A 98 5.85 -3.20 12.52
N LYS A 99 5.74 -3.78 11.33
CA LYS A 99 6.90 -4.32 10.63
C LYS A 99 7.31 -3.46 9.44
N LEU A 100 6.42 -3.16 8.52
CA LEU A 100 6.81 -2.39 7.35
C LEU A 100 7.06 -0.92 7.70
N ILE A 101 6.06 -0.24 8.26
CA ILE A 101 6.14 1.21 8.48
C ILE A 101 7.08 1.55 9.63
N ARG A 102 6.89 0.96 10.80
CA ARG A 102 7.71 1.29 11.97
C ARG A 102 9.17 0.92 11.81
N THR A 103 9.47 -0.24 11.25
CA THR A 103 10.85 -0.71 11.07
C THR A 103 11.59 0.07 10.00
N GLY A 104 10.92 0.34 8.87
CA GLY A 104 11.54 0.93 7.70
C GLY A 104 11.33 2.43 7.54
N TYR A 105 10.71 3.14 8.48
CA TYR A 105 10.18 4.49 8.25
C TYR A 105 11.18 5.49 7.65
N LYS A 106 12.43 5.44 8.06
CA LYS A 106 13.47 6.35 7.55
C LYS A 106 13.75 6.12 6.06
N ASP A 107 13.97 4.85 5.69
CA ASP A 107 14.27 4.47 4.32
C ASP A 107 13.07 4.62 3.41
N LEU A 108 11.87 4.27 3.90
CA LEU A 108 10.62 4.44 3.17
C LEU A 108 10.38 5.90 2.80
N TYR A 109 10.58 6.79 3.76
CA TYR A 109 10.45 8.23 3.54
C TYR A 109 11.46 8.74 2.50
N MET A 110 12.69 8.25 2.55
CA MET A 110 13.76 8.70 1.66
C MET A 110 13.65 8.13 0.23
N GLU A 111 13.16 6.91 0.08
CA GLU A 111 13.24 6.17 -1.18
C GLU A 111 11.92 6.07 -1.94
N ILE A 112 10.77 6.18 -1.25
CA ILE A 112 9.46 6.06 -1.89
C ILE A 112 8.86 7.43 -2.15
N GLU A 113 8.68 7.77 -3.42
CA GLU A 113 8.13 9.06 -3.87
C GLU A 113 6.77 9.38 -3.23
N GLU A 114 5.88 8.40 -3.12
CA GLU A 114 4.56 8.57 -2.51
C GLU A 114 4.65 9.05 -1.06
N PHE A 115 5.61 8.54 -0.29
CA PHE A 115 5.83 8.97 1.09
C PHE A 115 6.45 10.34 1.17
N LYS A 116 7.36 10.68 0.24
CA LYS A 116 7.92 12.04 0.15
C LYS A 116 6.83 13.06 -0.13
N MET A 117 5.98 12.77 -1.10
CA MET A 117 4.87 13.66 -1.46
C MET A 117 3.88 13.83 -0.31
N LEU A 118 3.55 12.75 0.41
CA LEU A 118 2.70 12.81 1.59
C LEU A 118 3.32 13.65 2.69
N TYR A 119 4.60 13.46 2.95
CA TYR A 119 5.33 14.24 3.95
C TYR A 119 5.35 15.73 3.61
N ASP A 120 5.67 16.07 2.37
CA ASP A 120 5.69 17.47 1.91
C ASP A 120 4.30 18.11 2.01
N PHE A 121 3.25 17.37 1.66
CA PHE A 121 1.87 17.81 1.83
C PHE A 121 1.55 18.12 3.30
N LEU A 122 1.93 17.25 4.23
CA LEU A 122 1.70 17.44 5.66
C LEU A 122 2.52 18.62 6.21
N GLN A 123 3.79 18.74 5.83
CA GLN A 123 4.64 19.85 6.21
C GLN A 123 4.07 21.19 5.77
N ASN A 124 3.72 21.32 4.50
CA ASN A 124 3.20 22.56 3.95
C ASN A 124 1.88 22.99 4.61
N ASN A 125 1.05 22.03 5.00
CA ASN A 125 -0.22 22.33 5.66
C ASN A 125 -0.05 22.69 7.13
N LEU A 126 0.88 22.06 7.84
CA LEU A 126 1.19 22.39 9.22
C LEU A 126 1.84 23.78 9.35
N GLU A 127 2.71 24.14 8.43
CA GLU A 127 3.34 25.47 8.40
C GLU A 127 2.33 26.59 8.13
N GLN A 128 1.28 26.34 7.34
CA GLN A 128 0.20 27.28 7.07
C GLN A 128 -0.74 27.48 8.25
N ASP A 129 -0.88 26.50 9.13
CA ASP A 129 -1.77 26.58 10.29
C ASP A 129 -1.12 27.32 11.48
N VAL A 130 0.18 27.58 11.43
CA VAL A 130 0.93 28.32 12.48
C VAL A 130 0.91 29.82 12.25
N ASP A 131 0.62 30.26 11.03
CA ASP A 131 0.50 31.67 10.67
C ASP A 131 -0.96 32.16 10.83
#